data_2ca526ca1f2ab7207219e38e646f52e0
#
_entry.id   2ca526ca1f2ab7207219e38e646f52e0
#
_cell.length_a   1.000
_cell.length_b   1.000
_cell.length_c   1.000
_cell.angle_alpha   90.00
_cell.angle_beta   90.00
_cell.angle_gamma   90.00
#
_symmetry.space_group_name_H-M   'P 1'
#
loop_
_entity.id
_entity.type
_entity.pdbx_description
1 polymer ?
#
loop_
_entity_poly.entity_id
_entity_poly.type
_entity_poly.pdbx_seq_one_letter_code
_entity_poly.pdbx_strand_id
1 'polypeptide(L)'
;MSIESDAAIRYLMDRIAIQDVIARYGIGQDLHQGDNTDQDLMAQWAEVFSADAVIDASDVGQSAEIRLPDYLDFMRGTRREGTDGLGRLFGRWQHREGYATVAIDGDHATATSPFFHTHETRDGNANVVHTGLWHDRLERLPEGWRIVHRRLENGFFHTFARISNPADLLER
;
A
#
# COMPACT_ATOMS: atom_id res chain seq x y z
N MET A 1 -38.09 -6.62 -0.75
CA MET A 1 -36.95 -6.91 0.16
C MET A 1 -37.28 -6.24 1.49
N SER A 2 -36.92 -6.86 2.62
CA SER A 2 -37.11 -6.22 3.93
C SER A 2 -36.03 -5.16 4.18
N ILE A 3 -36.32 -4.15 5.02
CA ILE A 3 -35.37 -3.11 5.43
C ILE A 3 -34.07 -3.73 5.99
N GLU A 4 -34.17 -4.83 6.73
CA GLU A 4 -33.01 -5.56 7.26
C GLU A 4 -32.17 -6.19 6.15
N SER A 5 -32.80 -6.71 5.08
CA SER A 5 -32.10 -7.25 3.92
C SER A 5 -31.31 -6.16 3.18
N ASP A 6 -31.91 -4.97 3.02
CA ASP A 6 -31.26 -3.86 2.32
C ASP A 6 -30.06 -3.29 3.12
N ALA A 7 -30.17 -3.24 4.45
CA ALA A 7 -29.08 -2.85 5.33
C ALA A 7 -27.90 -3.85 5.28
N ALA A 8 -28.21 -5.14 5.31
CA ALA A 8 -27.17 -6.19 5.20
C ALA A 8 -26.46 -6.15 3.84
N ILE A 9 -27.18 -5.95 2.74
CA ILE A 9 -26.61 -5.83 1.41
C ILE A 9 -25.68 -4.61 1.34
N ARG A 10 -26.13 -3.46 1.85
CA ARG A 10 -25.32 -2.23 1.88
C ARG A 10 -24.03 -2.44 2.66
N TYR A 11 -24.11 -3.05 3.84
CA TYR A 11 -22.94 -3.37 4.65
C TYR A 11 -21.93 -4.26 3.89
N LEU A 12 -22.41 -5.28 3.18
CA LEU A 12 -21.55 -6.16 2.37
C LEU A 12 -20.92 -5.41 1.20
N MET A 13 -21.68 -4.55 0.51
CA MET A 13 -21.14 -3.71 -0.58
C MET A 13 -20.06 -2.76 -0.08
N ASP A 14 -20.26 -2.15 1.09
CA ASP A 14 -19.26 -1.28 1.71
C ASP A 14 -18.00 -2.05 2.08
N ARG A 15 -18.11 -3.23 2.64
CA ARG A 15 -16.95 -4.08 2.94
C ARG A 15 -16.17 -4.43 1.68
N ILE A 16 -16.85 -4.77 0.58
CA ILE A 16 -16.22 -5.07 -0.70
C ILE A 16 -15.50 -3.83 -1.22
N ALA A 17 -16.16 -2.66 -1.22
CA ALA A 17 -15.56 -1.42 -1.68
C ALA A 17 -14.31 -1.03 -0.87
N ILE A 18 -14.31 -1.24 0.45
CA ILE A 18 -13.14 -1.00 1.31
C ILE A 18 -12.01 -1.99 0.99
N GLN A 19 -12.31 -3.28 0.77
CA GLN A 19 -11.31 -4.27 0.33
C GLN A 19 -10.68 -3.87 -1.01
N ASP A 20 -11.49 -3.38 -1.95
CA ASP A 20 -11.02 -2.91 -3.25
C ASP A 20 -10.09 -1.70 -3.13
N VAL A 21 -10.40 -0.74 -2.24
CA VAL A 21 -9.52 0.41 -1.96
C VAL A 21 -8.16 -0.07 -1.44
N ILE A 22 -8.14 -1.00 -0.49
CA ILE A 22 -6.90 -1.56 0.06
C ILE A 22 -6.10 -2.30 -1.02
N ALA A 23 -6.76 -3.14 -1.81
CA ALA A 23 -6.11 -3.90 -2.88
C ALA A 23 -5.53 -2.99 -3.98
N ARG A 24 -6.24 -1.90 -4.35
CA ARG A 24 -5.79 -0.92 -5.34
C ARG A 24 -4.49 -0.24 -4.95
N TYR A 25 -4.22 -0.05 -3.66
CA TYR A 25 -2.93 0.49 -3.21
C TYR A 25 -1.78 -0.39 -3.68
N GLY A 26 -1.78 -1.68 -3.34
CA GLY A 26 -0.71 -2.60 -3.72
C GLY A 26 -0.59 -2.79 -5.24
N ILE A 27 -1.73 -2.98 -5.93
CA ILE A 27 -1.76 -3.12 -7.38
C ILE A 27 -1.21 -1.85 -8.06
N GLY A 28 -1.59 -0.66 -7.58
CA GLY A 28 -1.10 0.60 -8.13
C GLY A 28 0.40 0.77 -7.96
N GLN A 29 0.95 0.40 -6.80
CA GLN A 29 2.39 0.36 -6.58
C GLN A 29 3.10 -0.54 -7.59
N ASP A 30 2.54 -1.72 -7.87
CA ASP A 30 3.14 -2.70 -8.78
C ASP A 30 3.05 -2.27 -10.25
N LEU A 31 1.98 -1.61 -10.65
CA LEU A 31 1.82 -1.09 -12.02
C LEU A 31 2.73 0.10 -12.32
N HIS A 32 3.11 0.89 -11.31
CA HIS A 32 3.90 2.10 -11.46
C HIS A 32 5.38 1.88 -11.10
N GLN A 33 5.98 0.80 -11.60
CA GLN A 33 7.41 0.49 -11.44
C GLN A 33 8.28 1.16 -12.51
N GLY A 34 9.57 1.27 -12.23
CA GLY A 34 10.55 1.77 -13.19
C GLY A 34 10.41 3.26 -13.48
N ASP A 35 10.41 3.62 -14.75
CA ASP A 35 10.43 5.01 -15.23
C ASP A 35 9.04 5.66 -15.31
N ASN A 36 8.05 5.07 -14.67
CA ASN A 36 6.70 5.62 -14.69
C ASN A 36 6.64 6.99 -14.01
N THR A 37 5.76 7.85 -14.50
CA THR A 37 5.67 9.23 -14.03
C THR A 37 4.96 9.35 -12.70
N ASP A 38 5.33 10.34 -11.89
CA ASP A 38 4.68 10.66 -10.63
C ASP A 38 3.18 10.94 -10.79
N GLN A 39 2.80 11.53 -11.92
CA GLN A 39 1.41 11.89 -12.19
C GLN A 39 0.50 10.67 -12.26
N ASP A 40 0.95 9.59 -12.88
CA ASP A 40 0.15 8.37 -13.02
C ASP A 40 -0.10 7.73 -11.64
N LEU A 41 0.92 7.68 -10.78
CA LEU A 41 0.77 7.15 -9.43
C LEU A 41 -0.13 8.04 -8.57
N MET A 42 -0.02 9.36 -8.67
CA MET A 42 -0.89 10.28 -7.95
C MET A 42 -2.35 10.16 -8.39
N ALA A 43 -2.59 10.01 -9.69
CA ALA A 43 -3.94 9.78 -10.21
C ALA A 43 -4.54 8.47 -9.66
N GLN A 44 -3.74 7.41 -9.65
CA GLN A 44 -4.15 6.11 -9.09
C GLN A 44 -4.39 6.20 -7.57
N TRP A 45 -3.53 6.94 -6.84
CA TRP A 45 -3.71 7.09 -5.39
C TRP A 45 -4.89 7.98 -5.01
N ALA A 46 -5.37 8.86 -5.90
CA ALA A 46 -6.63 9.58 -5.68
C ALA A 46 -7.86 8.65 -5.61
N GLU A 47 -7.76 7.42 -6.12
CA GLU A 47 -8.79 6.39 -5.95
C GLU A 47 -8.66 5.63 -4.61
N VAL A 48 -7.54 5.77 -3.92
CA VAL A 48 -7.21 5.06 -2.67
C VAL A 48 -7.30 5.99 -1.47
N PHE A 49 -6.69 7.16 -1.57
CA PHE A 49 -6.54 8.11 -0.48
C PHE A 49 -7.40 9.36 -0.67
N SER A 50 -7.81 9.98 0.44
CA SER A 50 -8.29 11.36 0.39
C SER A 50 -7.14 12.32 0.06
N ALA A 51 -7.46 13.51 -0.45
CA ALA A 51 -6.45 14.49 -0.84
C ALA A 51 -5.56 14.96 0.33
N ASP A 52 -6.08 14.90 1.55
CA ASP A 52 -5.44 15.30 2.79
C ASP A 52 -4.99 14.12 3.66
N ALA A 53 -4.98 12.92 3.10
CA ALA A 53 -4.61 11.71 3.82
C ALA A 53 -3.24 11.82 4.49
N VAL A 54 -3.14 11.21 5.67
CA VAL A 54 -1.91 11.12 6.47
C VAL A 54 -1.43 9.68 6.48
N ILE A 55 -0.15 9.50 6.25
CA ILE A 55 0.54 8.22 6.38
C ILE A 55 1.50 8.29 7.56
N ASP A 56 1.31 7.41 8.53
CA ASP A 56 2.19 7.21 9.67
C ASP A 56 3.13 6.02 9.39
N ALA A 57 4.39 6.33 9.17
CA ALA A 57 5.46 5.36 8.98
C ALA A 57 6.51 5.43 10.12
N SER A 58 6.10 5.90 11.30
CA SER A 58 6.99 6.07 12.46
C SER A 58 7.61 4.76 12.94
N ASP A 59 6.93 3.64 12.75
CA ASP A 59 7.40 2.30 13.15
C ASP A 59 8.60 1.80 12.32
N VAL A 60 8.89 2.46 11.20
CA VAL A 60 10.09 2.24 10.37
C VAL A 60 11.03 3.45 10.37
N GLY A 61 10.93 4.30 11.40
CA GLY A 61 11.83 5.43 11.60
C GLY A 61 11.53 6.66 10.74
N GLN A 62 10.35 6.75 10.14
CA GLN A 62 9.88 7.90 9.38
C GLN A 62 8.95 8.78 10.21
N SER A 63 8.39 9.82 9.61
CA SER A 63 7.40 10.67 10.26
C SER A 63 6.07 9.93 10.50
N ALA A 64 5.36 10.32 11.56
CA ALA A 64 3.97 9.91 11.81
C ALA A 64 2.95 10.75 11.00
N GLU A 65 3.38 11.79 10.30
CA GLU A 65 2.50 12.74 9.61
C GLU A 65 3.01 13.06 8.19
N ILE A 66 3.14 12.01 7.34
CA ILE A 66 3.54 12.19 5.96
C ILE A 66 2.28 12.45 5.12
N ARG A 67 2.25 13.54 4.37
CA ARG A 67 1.19 13.83 3.39
C ARG A 67 1.47 13.17 2.06
N LEU A 68 0.43 12.94 1.24
CA LEU A 68 0.56 12.20 -0.02
C LEU A 68 1.69 12.65 -0.95
N PRO A 69 1.91 13.94 -1.25
CA PRO A 69 3.00 14.36 -2.12
C PRO A 69 4.38 13.99 -1.56
N ASP A 70 4.57 14.18 -0.25
CA ASP A 70 5.81 13.84 0.44
C ASP A 70 5.99 12.31 0.55
N TYR A 71 4.89 11.58 0.71
CA TYR A 71 4.91 10.11 0.69
C TYR A 71 5.32 9.57 -0.69
N LEU A 72 4.85 10.18 -1.77
CA LEU A 72 5.30 9.84 -3.11
C LEU A 72 6.80 10.08 -3.27
N ASP A 73 7.30 11.24 -2.82
CA ASP A 73 8.74 11.55 -2.84
C ASP A 73 9.55 10.54 -2.02
N PHE A 74 9.05 10.17 -0.84
CA PHE A 74 9.68 9.14 -0.01
C PHE A 74 9.74 7.78 -0.71
N MET A 75 8.66 7.37 -1.36
CA MET A 75 8.59 6.08 -2.05
C MET A 75 9.38 6.06 -3.35
N ARG A 76 9.35 7.13 -4.13
CA ARG A 76 9.91 7.17 -5.49
C ARG A 76 11.23 7.91 -5.63
N GLY A 77 11.49 8.90 -4.78
CA GLY A 77 12.71 9.70 -4.83
C GLY A 77 12.89 10.51 -6.12
N THR A 78 11.80 10.92 -6.77
CA THR A 78 11.84 11.49 -8.12
C THR A 78 11.66 13.00 -8.15
N ARG A 79 11.09 13.62 -7.12
CA ARG A 79 10.66 15.02 -7.17
C ARG A 79 11.68 16.03 -6.68
N ARG A 80 12.59 15.62 -5.81
CA ARG A 80 13.57 16.52 -5.21
C ARG A 80 14.98 16.08 -5.55
N GLU A 81 15.77 17.00 -6.04
CA GLU A 81 17.19 16.78 -6.24
C GLU A 81 17.85 16.37 -4.90
N GLY A 82 18.49 15.21 -4.87
CA GLY A 82 19.14 14.67 -3.69
C GLY A 82 18.26 13.85 -2.73
N THR A 83 16.98 13.62 -3.02
CA THR A 83 16.18 12.68 -2.24
C THR A 83 16.48 11.24 -2.68
N ASP A 84 16.84 10.41 -1.71
CA ASP A 84 17.03 8.97 -1.89
C ASP A 84 15.76 8.21 -1.51
N GLY A 85 14.70 8.32 -2.34
CA GLY A 85 13.48 7.57 -2.12
C GLY A 85 13.72 6.06 -2.19
N LEU A 86 12.87 5.28 -1.52
CA LEU A 86 12.99 3.83 -1.46
C LEU A 86 13.02 3.17 -2.84
N GLY A 87 12.28 3.72 -3.81
CA GLY A 87 12.25 3.22 -5.18
C GLY A 87 13.61 3.24 -5.89
N ARG A 88 14.57 4.05 -5.44
CA ARG A 88 15.92 4.05 -5.99
C ARG A 88 16.75 2.83 -5.58
N LEU A 89 16.38 2.20 -4.46
CA LEU A 89 17.07 1.02 -3.95
C LEU A 89 16.65 -0.25 -4.68
N PHE A 90 15.47 -0.24 -5.32
CA PHE A 90 14.84 -1.42 -5.86
C PHE A 90 14.66 -1.34 -7.38
N GLY A 91 14.82 -2.47 -8.06
CA GLY A 91 14.59 -2.61 -9.49
C GLY A 91 13.18 -3.09 -9.82
N ARG A 92 12.69 -4.03 -9.02
CA ARG A 92 11.35 -4.60 -9.13
C ARG A 92 10.76 -4.80 -7.75
N TRP A 93 9.44 -4.78 -7.67
CA TRP A 93 8.73 -5.05 -6.43
C TRP A 93 7.36 -5.65 -6.67
N GLN A 94 6.83 -6.26 -5.63
CA GLN A 94 5.47 -6.74 -5.60
C GLN A 94 4.87 -6.48 -4.21
N HIS A 95 3.68 -5.86 -4.19
CA HIS A 95 2.89 -5.60 -3.01
C HIS A 95 1.72 -6.56 -2.95
N ARG A 96 1.61 -7.29 -1.85
CA ARG A 96 0.49 -8.18 -1.56
C ARG A 96 -0.23 -7.67 -0.33
N GLU A 97 -1.40 -7.09 -0.55
CA GLU A 97 -2.30 -6.70 0.53
C GLU A 97 -3.19 -7.88 0.87
N GLY A 98 -3.20 -8.25 2.15
CA GLY A 98 -4.06 -9.33 2.62
C GLY A 98 -5.49 -8.86 2.87
N TYR A 99 -6.36 -9.82 3.13
CA TYR A 99 -7.76 -9.53 3.42
C TYR A 99 -7.89 -8.78 4.75
N ALA A 100 -8.56 -7.62 4.73
CA ALA A 100 -8.71 -6.78 5.90
C ALA A 100 -9.87 -7.22 6.80
N THR A 101 -9.69 -7.09 8.11
CA THR A 101 -10.81 -6.97 9.04
C THR A 101 -11.34 -5.55 8.98
N VAL A 102 -12.65 -5.37 8.86
CA VAL A 102 -13.30 -4.07 8.66
C VAL A 102 -14.41 -3.88 9.67
N ALA A 103 -14.41 -2.72 10.34
CA ALA A 103 -15.52 -2.24 11.15
C ALA A 103 -16.05 -0.93 10.51
N ILE A 104 -17.38 -0.86 10.30
CA ILE A 104 -18.06 0.28 9.65
C ILE A 104 -19.03 0.91 10.63
N ASP A 105 -18.94 2.24 10.74
CA ASP A 105 -19.87 3.07 11.51
C ASP A 105 -20.30 4.26 10.65
N GLY A 106 -21.47 4.14 10.03
CA GLY A 106 -22.00 5.16 9.12
C GLY A 106 -21.08 5.38 7.91
N ASP A 107 -20.56 6.59 7.80
CA ASP A 107 -19.63 6.99 6.72
C ASP A 107 -18.16 6.90 7.15
N HIS A 108 -17.87 6.28 8.28
CA HIS A 108 -16.52 6.02 8.79
C HIS A 108 -16.26 4.53 8.88
N ALA A 109 -15.01 4.13 8.66
CA ALA A 109 -14.60 2.74 8.84
C ALA A 109 -13.15 2.66 9.36
N THR A 110 -12.87 1.54 10.03
CA THR A 110 -11.49 1.12 10.32
C THR A 110 -11.23 -0.21 9.64
N ALA A 111 -10.01 -0.38 9.15
CA ALA A 111 -9.57 -1.64 8.56
C ALA A 111 -8.18 -2.00 9.06
N THR A 112 -7.94 -3.29 9.29
CA THR A 112 -6.60 -3.82 9.55
C THR A 112 -6.33 -4.93 8.55
N SER A 113 -5.29 -4.77 7.75
CA SER A 113 -4.87 -5.74 6.73
C SER A 113 -3.41 -6.12 6.89
N PRO A 114 -3.06 -7.43 6.84
CA PRO A 114 -1.68 -7.84 6.74
C PRO A 114 -1.13 -7.48 5.36
N PHE A 115 0.16 -7.20 5.29
CA PHE A 115 0.83 -7.04 4.01
C PHE A 115 2.08 -7.92 3.91
N PHE A 116 2.43 -8.27 2.67
CA PHE A 116 3.65 -8.97 2.32
C PHE A 116 4.22 -8.33 1.06
N HIS A 117 5.29 -7.56 1.21
CA HIS A 117 5.94 -6.84 0.13
C HIS A 117 7.29 -7.45 -0.17
N THR A 118 7.63 -7.57 -1.44
CA THR A 118 8.94 -8.06 -1.90
C THR A 118 9.57 -7.05 -2.84
N HIS A 119 10.87 -6.82 -2.70
CA HIS A 119 11.60 -5.85 -3.50
C HIS A 119 12.93 -6.46 -3.93
N GLU A 120 13.18 -6.54 -5.21
CA GLU A 120 14.49 -6.91 -5.76
C GLU A 120 15.40 -5.69 -5.67
N THR A 121 16.59 -5.83 -5.08
CA THR A 121 17.58 -4.75 -5.05
C THR A 121 18.01 -4.40 -6.46
N ARG A 122 18.34 -3.13 -6.70
CA ARG A 122 18.67 -2.63 -8.04
C ARG A 122 19.93 -3.27 -8.62
N ASP A 123 20.87 -3.68 -7.78
CA ASP A 123 22.06 -4.44 -8.18
C ASP A 123 21.76 -5.92 -8.50
N GLY A 124 20.52 -6.36 -8.26
CA GLY A 124 20.07 -7.71 -8.54
C GLY A 124 20.60 -8.79 -7.60
N ASN A 125 21.25 -8.43 -6.50
CA ASN A 125 21.91 -9.41 -5.64
C ASN A 125 21.02 -9.99 -4.54
N ALA A 126 19.92 -9.31 -4.20
CA ALA A 126 19.06 -9.71 -3.11
C ALA A 126 17.59 -9.38 -3.35
N ASN A 127 16.73 -10.05 -2.60
CA ASN A 127 15.34 -9.67 -2.42
C ASN A 127 15.13 -9.24 -0.97
N VAL A 128 14.50 -8.10 -0.79
CA VAL A 128 14.05 -7.61 0.50
C VAL A 128 12.59 -7.99 0.68
N VAL A 129 12.27 -8.60 1.81
CA VAL A 129 10.89 -8.91 2.21
C VAL A 129 10.53 -8.02 3.39
N HIS A 130 9.39 -7.35 3.29
CA HIS A 130 8.81 -6.55 4.33
C HIS A 130 7.41 -7.03 4.64
N THR A 131 7.11 -7.30 5.89
CA THR A 131 5.78 -7.70 6.34
C THR A 131 5.31 -6.83 7.50
N GLY A 132 4.02 -6.79 7.70
CA GLY A 132 3.42 -6.04 8.80
C GLY A 132 1.91 -5.96 8.68
N LEU A 133 1.36 -4.95 9.34
CA LEU A 133 -0.05 -4.61 9.28
C LEU A 133 -0.22 -3.16 8.83
N TRP A 134 -1.21 -2.93 7.99
CA TRP A 134 -1.79 -1.63 7.76
C TRP A 134 -2.97 -1.42 8.70
N HIS A 135 -3.01 -0.28 9.38
CA HIS A 135 -4.15 0.18 10.17
C HIS A 135 -4.70 1.43 9.47
N ASP A 136 -5.84 1.26 8.84
CA ASP A 136 -6.48 2.29 8.05
C ASP A 136 -7.71 2.87 8.78
N ARG A 137 -7.86 4.19 8.70
CA ARG A 137 -9.12 4.88 8.88
C ARG A 137 -9.62 5.34 7.53
N LEU A 138 -10.88 5.07 7.24
CA LEU A 138 -11.50 5.39 5.96
C LEU A 138 -12.75 6.23 6.19
N GLU A 139 -13.03 7.07 5.21
CA GLU A 139 -14.26 7.85 5.12
C GLU A 139 -14.95 7.62 3.78
N ARG A 140 -16.27 7.68 3.80
CA ARG A 140 -17.08 7.65 2.59
C ARG A 140 -17.21 9.07 2.04
N LEU A 141 -16.50 9.35 0.97
CA LEU A 141 -16.59 10.59 0.22
C LEU A 141 -17.62 10.45 -0.93
N PRO A 142 -17.99 11.54 -1.63
CA PRO A 142 -18.90 11.45 -2.79
C PRO A 142 -18.42 10.45 -3.85
N GLU A 143 -17.11 10.28 -4.02
CA GLU A 143 -16.48 9.38 -4.99
C GLU A 143 -16.31 7.95 -4.47
N GLY A 144 -16.74 7.66 -3.25
CA GLY A 144 -16.62 6.37 -2.58
C GLY A 144 -15.67 6.37 -1.38
N TRP A 145 -15.39 5.19 -0.86
CA TRP A 145 -14.49 5.05 0.29
C TRP A 145 -13.06 5.47 -0.05
N ARG A 146 -12.44 6.22 0.89
CA ARG A 146 -11.03 6.64 0.80
C ARG A 146 -10.34 6.46 2.14
N ILE A 147 -9.07 6.09 2.12
CA ILE A 147 -8.22 6.09 3.30
C ILE A 147 -7.87 7.55 3.63
N VAL A 148 -8.21 7.99 4.83
CA VAL A 148 -7.89 9.32 5.36
C VAL A 148 -6.66 9.28 6.27
N HIS A 149 -6.37 8.10 6.84
CA HIS A 149 -5.18 7.89 7.64
C HIS A 149 -4.75 6.42 7.52
N ARG A 150 -3.48 6.19 7.27
CA ARG A 150 -2.86 4.86 7.22
C ARG A 150 -1.68 4.81 8.17
N ARG A 151 -1.64 3.85 9.08
CA ARG A 151 -0.49 3.58 9.94
C ARG A 151 0.13 2.24 9.58
N LEU A 152 1.45 2.29 9.38
CA LEU A 152 2.26 1.09 9.23
C LEU A 152 2.60 0.51 10.60
N GLU A 153 2.39 -0.78 10.79
CA GLU A 153 2.93 -1.56 11.88
C GLU A 153 3.92 -2.57 11.29
N ASN A 154 5.19 -2.45 11.67
CA ASN A 154 6.26 -3.26 11.13
C ASN A 154 6.25 -4.65 11.75
N GLY A 155 6.19 -5.68 10.93
CA GLY A 155 6.40 -7.07 11.36
C GLY A 155 7.88 -7.43 11.34
N PHE A 156 8.42 -7.62 10.15
CA PHE A 156 9.84 -7.83 9.97
C PHE A 156 10.33 -7.36 8.60
N PHE A 157 11.62 -7.07 8.54
CA PHE A 157 12.35 -6.69 7.35
C PHE A 157 13.54 -7.64 7.19
N HIS A 158 13.57 -8.44 6.10
CA HIS A 158 14.65 -9.39 5.83
C HIS A 158 15.15 -9.30 4.39
N THR A 159 16.43 -9.60 4.24
CA THR A 159 17.07 -9.73 2.94
C THR A 159 17.35 -11.20 2.65
N PHE A 160 16.96 -11.66 1.47
CA PHE A 160 17.20 -12.99 0.96
C PHE A 160 18.08 -12.94 -0.27
N ALA A 161 18.99 -13.91 -0.41
CA ALA A 161 19.80 -14.03 -1.62
C ALA A 161 18.90 -14.29 -2.84
N ARG A 162 19.22 -13.61 -3.95
CA ARG A 162 18.56 -13.83 -5.22
C ARG A 162 19.00 -15.14 -5.85
N ILE A 163 18.05 -15.85 -6.47
CA ILE A 163 18.32 -16.98 -7.34
C ILE A 163 17.97 -16.51 -8.76
N SER A 164 18.96 -16.45 -9.63
CA SER A 164 18.83 -15.92 -10.98
C SER A 164 18.03 -16.85 -11.90
N ASN A 165 18.16 -18.17 -11.68
CA ASN A 165 17.47 -19.18 -12.45
C ASN A 165 16.95 -20.26 -11.49
N PRO A 166 15.66 -20.64 -11.54
CA PRO A 166 15.14 -21.74 -10.74
C PRO A 166 15.90 -23.06 -10.93
N ALA A 167 16.51 -23.30 -12.09
CA ALA A 167 17.34 -24.48 -12.34
C ALA A 167 18.59 -24.56 -11.44
N ASP A 168 19.11 -23.41 -11.00
CA ASP A 168 20.26 -23.34 -10.07
C ASP A 168 19.97 -24.00 -8.70
N LEU A 169 18.69 -24.20 -8.36
CA LEU A 169 18.26 -24.94 -7.18
C LEU A 169 18.45 -26.46 -7.30
N LEU A 170 18.51 -26.97 -8.53
CA LEU A 170 18.64 -28.40 -8.79
C LEU A 170 20.11 -28.87 -8.75
N GLU A 171 21.05 -27.93 -8.78
CA GLU A 171 22.50 -28.17 -8.82
C GLU A 171 23.17 -28.09 -7.43
N ARG A 172 22.37 -27.95 -6.34
CA ARG A 172 22.88 -27.78 -4.97
C ARG A 172 22.70 -29.06 -4.12
#